data_43ef25a880c50ed1b68f43029e7fd2a6
#
_entry.id   43ef25a880c50ed1b68f43029e7fd2a6
#
_cell.length_a   1.000
_cell.length_b   1.000
_cell.length_c   1.000
_cell.angle_alpha   90.00
_cell.angle_beta   90.00
_cell.angle_gamma   90.00
#
_symmetry.space_group_name_H-M   'P 1'
#
loop_
_entity.id
_entity.type
_entity.pdbx_description
1 polymer ?
#
loop_
_entity_poly.entity_id
_entity_poly.type
_entity_poly.pdbx_seq_one_letter_code
_entity_poly.pdbx_strand_id
1 'polypeptide(L)'
;FKRIYRKAKLFDIERWQEAIAREHETMIRSRQIAAELGLEMKIGDVEFQGDGTKAIFYYIADGRVDFRQLIKVFAEEFRIRIEMKQIGARQEAGLIGGLGVCGRELCCSNYISSFQSITTSAARCQDLSLNPQKLAGQCGKLKCCLNYETAVYMDAQTRIPKVHNPLEFEDGLAYLMKTDILREIMYFSYDPSSLANLYPLYAEDVWDIIRMNRNGEKPASLKTDNVPAAPEFVTAVGDDAINRFDEARKRKKKKKSRNGGRGKKGGAPRQDKPAE
;
A
#
# COMPACT_ATOMS: atom_id res chain seq x y z
N PHE A 1 2.07 -23.33 -23.58
CA PHE A 1 0.80 -22.62 -23.78
C PHE A 1 -0.19 -23.54 -24.50
N LYS A 2 -1.47 -23.55 -24.07
CA LYS A 2 -2.53 -24.28 -24.76
C LYS A 2 -2.94 -23.54 -26.02
N ARG A 3 -3.26 -24.28 -27.09
CA ARG A 3 -3.68 -23.71 -28.39
C ARG A 3 -5.05 -23.05 -28.25
N ILE A 4 -5.20 -21.81 -28.75
CA ILE A 4 -6.49 -21.13 -28.89
C ILE A 4 -7.09 -21.55 -30.21
N TYR A 5 -8.32 -22.11 -30.19
CA TYR A 5 -9.00 -22.63 -31.38
C TYR A 5 -9.86 -21.57 -32.09
N ARG A 6 -10.55 -20.73 -31.31
CA ARG A 6 -11.45 -19.68 -31.79
C ARG A 6 -11.73 -18.61 -30.75
N LYS A 7 -12.29 -17.49 -31.12
CA LYS A 7 -12.90 -16.51 -30.23
C LYS A 7 -14.16 -17.10 -29.57
N ALA A 8 -14.44 -16.70 -28.30
CA ALA A 8 -15.65 -17.07 -27.60
C ALA A 8 -16.89 -16.50 -28.33
N LYS A 9 -17.95 -17.30 -28.40
CA LYS A 9 -19.29 -16.90 -28.87
C LYS A 9 -20.14 -16.50 -27.65
N LEU A 10 -21.28 -15.85 -27.87
CA LEU A 10 -22.20 -15.42 -26.83
C LEU A 10 -22.56 -16.57 -25.86
N PHE A 11 -22.90 -17.73 -26.42
CA PHE A 11 -23.20 -18.94 -25.67
C PHE A 11 -22.04 -19.43 -24.76
N ASP A 12 -20.79 -19.27 -25.18
CA ASP A 12 -19.64 -19.64 -24.37
C ASP A 12 -19.50 -18.65 -23.16
N ILE A 13 -19.82 -17.37 -23.38
CA ILE A 13 -19.79 -16.33 -22.36
C ILE A 13 -20.91 -16.55 -21.35
N GLU A 14 -22.13 -16.86 -21.79
CA GLU A 14 -23.26 -17.16 -20.92
C GLU A 14 -22.95 -18.35 -20.00
N ARG A 15 -22.46 -19.45 -20.57
CA ARG A 15 -22.04 -20.64 -19.77
C ARG A 15 -20.96 -20.32 -18.75
N TRP A 16 -19.99 -19.51 -19.15
CA TRP A 16 -18.94 -19.08 -18.25
C TRP A 16 -19.47 -18.21 -17.10
N GLN A 17 -20.40 -17.30 -17.37
CA GLN A 17 -21.06 -16.48 -16.36
C GLN A 17 -21.89 -17.35 -15.38
N GLU A 18 -22.62 -18.34 -15.88
CA GLU A 18 -23.33 -19.31 -15.05
C GLU A 18 -22.37 -20.12 -14.16
N ALA A 19 -21.22 -20.52 -14.69
CA ALA A 19 -20.21 -21.23 -13.93
C ALA A 19 -19.65 -20.36 -12.78
N ILE A 20 -19.28 -19.11 -13.05
CA ILE A 20 -18.80 -18.15 -12.03
C ILE A 20 -19.87 -17.89 -10.96
N ALA A 21 -21.12 -17.74 -11.34
CA ALA A 21 -22.20 -17.48 -10.38
C ALA A 21 -22.32 -18.56 -9.31
N ARG A 22 -21.92 -19.80 -9.59
CA ARG A 22 -21.93 -20.92 -8.63
C ARG A 22 -20.68 -21.00 -7.75
N GLU A 23 -19.60 -20.34 -8.09
CA GLU A 23 -18.30 -20.45 -7.39
C GLU A 23 -18.40 -20.08 -5.91
N HIS A 24 -19.03 -18.95 -5.60
CA HIS A 24 -19.16 -18.46 -4.23
C HIS A 24 -19.96 -19.40 -3.32
N GLU A 25 -21.10 -19.89 -3.78
CA GLU A 25 -21.96 -20.82 -3.02
C GLU A 25 -21.24 -22.16 -2.81
N THR A 26 -20.62 -22.68 -3.88
CA THR A 26 -19.81 -23.91 -3.81
C THR A 26 -18.64 -23.77 -2.84
N MET A 27 -17.97 -22.60 -2.81
CA MET A 27 -16.88 -22.33 -1.88
C MET A 27 -17.37 -22.35 -0.42
N ILE A 28 -18.49 -21.71 -0.12
CA ILE A 28 -19.06 -21.70 1.24
C ILE A 28 -19.42 -23.12 1.68
N ARG A 29 -20.13 -23.85 0.83
CA ARG A 29 -20.54 -25.23 1.12
C ARG A 29 -19.35 -26.16 1.30
N SER A 30 -18.33 -26.03 0.46
CA SER A 30 -17.10 -26.83 0.57
C SER A 30 -16.33 -26.59 1.87
N ARG A 31 -16.32 -25.34 2.39
CA ARG A 31 -15.74 -25.03 3.70
C ARG A 31 -16.49 -25.71 4.84
N GLN A 32 -17.81 -25.76 4.77
CA GLN A 32 -18.64 -26.45 5.77
C GLN A 32 -18.32 -27.95 5.79
N ILE A 33 -18.30 -28.59 4.62
CA ILE A 33 -17.98 -30.02 4.50
C ILE A 33 -16.56 -30.33 5.01
N ALA A 34 -15.58 -29.49 4.69
CA ALA A 34 -14.21 -29.67 5.18
C ALA A 34 -14.13 -29.56 6.71
N ALA A 35 -14.91 -28.65 7.31
CA ALA A 35 -15.02 -28.50 8.77
C ALA A 35 -15.75 -29.69 9.41
N GLU A 36 -16.85 -30.19 8.81
CA GLU A 36 -17.59 -31.40 9.26
C GLU A 36 -16.70 -32.64 9.28
N LEU A 37 -15.78 -32.77 8.33
CA LEU A 37 -14.80 -33.86 8.26
C LEU A 37 -13.59 -33.66 9.19
N GLY A 38 -13.49 -32.53 9.89
CA GLY A 38 -12.40 -32.24 10.83
C GLY A 38 -11.02 -32.10 10.16
N LEU A 39 -10.97 -31.67 8.90
CA LEU A 39 -9.72 -31.54 8.17
C LEU A 39 -9.00 -30.22 8.52
N GLU A 40 -7.72 -30.28 8.87
CA GLU A 40 -6.87 -29.13 9.14
C GLU A 40 -6.44 -28.42 7.83
N MET A 41 -7.42 -27.90 7.12
CA MET A 41 -7.23 -27.17 5.88
C MET A 41 -8.29 -26.08 5.71
N LYS A 42 -7.97 -25.08 4.88
CA LYS A 42 -8.92 -24.03 4.51
C LYS A 42 -9.09 -24.00 3.02
N ILE A 43 -10.32 -24.06 2.52
CA ILE A 43 -10.64 -23.80 1.13
C ILE A 43 -10.58 -22.28 0.91
N GLY A 44 -9.64 -21.84 0.07
CA GLY A 44 -9.43 -20.44 -0.26
C GLY A 44 -10.39 -19.95 -1.33
N ASP A 45 -10.46 -20.71 -2.45
CA ASP A 45 -11.25 -20.36 -3.61
C ASP A 45 -11.67 -21.60 -4.40
N VAL A 46 -12.67 -21.44 -5.27
CA VAL A 46 -13.17 -22.50 -6.18
C VAL A 46 -13.30 -21.89 -7.58
N GLU A 47 -12.72 -22.54 -8.57
CA GLU A 47 -12.78 -22.11 -9.97
C GLU A 47 -13.45 -23.21 -10.82
N PHE A 48 -14.54 -22.89 -11.45
CA PHE A 48 -15.21 -23.79 -12.39
C PHE A 48 -14.61 -23.66 -13.79
N GLN A 49 -14.46 -24.79 -14.46
CA GLN A 49 -14.21 -24.76 -15.90
C GLN A 49 -15.43 -24.19 -16.62
N GLY A 50 -15.24 -23.39 -17.67
CA GLY A 50 -16.34 -22.68 -18.35
C GLY A 50 -17.46 -23.57 -18.92
N ASP A 51 -17.24 -24.89 -19.04
CA ASP A 51 -18.27 -25.87 -19.40
C ASP A 51 -19.04 -26.45 -18.20
N GLY A 52 -18.63 -26.10 -16.98
CA GLY A 52 -19.23 -26.53 -15.73
C GLY A 52 -19.00 -28.01 -15.37
N THR A 53 -18.17 -28.74 -16.10
CA THR A 53 -17.94 -30.19 -15.87
C THR A 53 -16.87 -30.49 -14.81
N LYS A 54 -15.98 -29.52 -14.56
CA LYS A 54 -14.85 -29.66 -13.63
C LYS A 54 -14.72 -28.40 -12.78
N ALA A 55 -14.34 -28.56 -11.50
CA ALA A 55 -13.93 -27.47 -10.63
C ALA A 55 -12.59 -27.76 -9.98
N ILE A 56 -11.81 -26.69 -9.78
CA ILE A 56 -10.53 -26.69 -9.08
C ILE A 56 -10.78 -26.04 -7.71
N PHE A 57 -10.51 -26.78 -6.64
CA PHE A 57 -10.61 -26.27 -5.28
C PHE A 57 -9.22 -25.89 -4.79
N TYR A 58 -9.01 -24.61 -4.59
CA TYR A 58 -7.76 -24.08 -4.05
C TYR A 58 -7.79 -24.16 -2.53
N TYR A 59 -6.80 -24.83 -1.93
CA TYR A 59 -6.75 -24.99 -0.50
C TYR A 59 -5.38 -24.60 0.09
N ILE A 60 -5.40 -24.25 1.37
CA ILE A 60 -4.24 -23.99 2.19
C ILE A 60 -4.22 -25.00 3.32
N ALA A 61 -3.05 -25.58 3.55
CA ALA A 61 -2.76 -26.43 4.69
C ALA A 61 -1.28 -26.29 5.06
N ASP A 62 -0.98 -26.36 6.35
CA ASP A 62 0.39 -26.31 6.85
C ASP A 62 1.10 -27.66 6.67
N GLY A 63 0.33 -28.76 6.62
CA GLY A 63 0.83 -30.12 6.46
C GLY A 63 0.19 -30.87 5.30
N ARG A 64 0.49 -32.16 5.24
CA ARG A 64 -0.11 -33.08 4.27
C ARG A 64 -1.51 -33.49 4.76
N VAL A 65 -2.53 -33.21 3.96
CA VAL A 65 -3.93 -33.55 4.24
C VAL A 65 -4.37 -34.74 3.41
N ASP A 66 -5.08 -35.70 4.00
CA ASP A 66 -5.73 -36.79 3.26
C ASP A 66 -7.16 -36.37 2.86
N PHE A 67 -7.37 -36.11 1.59
CA PHE A 67 -8.68 -35.68 1.06
C PHE A 67 -9.45 -36.78 0.35
N ARG A 68 -9.13 -38.05 0.53
CA ARG A 68 -9.84 -39.14 -0.17
C ARG A 68 -11.34 -39.12 0.15
N GLN A 69 -11.67 -38.90 1.43
CA GLN A 69 -13.08 -38.81 1.88
C GLN A 69 -13.71 -37.50 1.37
N LEU A 70 -12.99 -36.39 1.48
CA LEU A 70 -13.46 -35.08 1.04
C LEU A 70 -13.82 -35.08 -0.45
N ILE A 71 -12.97 -35.66 -1.30
CA ILE A 71 -13.21 -35.76 -2.75
C ILE A 71 -14.47 -36.57 -3.06
N LYS A 72 -14.73 -37.66 -2.32
CA LYS A 72 -15.96 -38.44 -2.50
C LYS A 72 -17.20 -37.62 -2.18
N VAL A 73 -17.21 -36.96 -0.99
CA VAL A 73 -18.33 -36.12 -0.57
C VAL A 73 -18.53 -34.95 -1.54
N PHE A 74 -17.46 -34.29 -2.00
CA PHE A 74 -17.56 -33.23 -2.99
C PHE A 74 -18.12 -33.72 -4.35
N ALA A 75 -17.70 -34.91 -4.80
CA ALA A 75 -18.20 -35.48 -6.03
C ALA A 75 -19.70 -35.85 -5.97
N GLU A 76 -20.17 -36.32 -4.80
CA GLU A 76 -21.58 -36.60 -4.53
C GLU A 76 -22.43 -35.33 -4.45
N GLU A 77 -21.95 -34.32 -3.73
CA GLU A 77 -22.65 -33.04 -3.49
C GLU A 77 -22.73 -32.18 -4.76
N PHE A 78 -21.60 -31.96 -5.41
CA PHE A 78 -21.52 -31.03 -6.54
C PHE A 78 -21.70 -31.69 -7.92
N ARG A 79 -21.61 -33.02 -7.99
CA ARG A 79 -21.76 -33.83 -9.24
C ARG A 79 -20.86 -33.37 -10.37
N ILE A 80 -19.63 -32.96 -10.06
CA ILE A 80 -18.61 -32.49 -10.99
C ILE A 80 -17.28 -33.20 -10.75
N ARG A 81 -16.37 -33.11 -11.70
CA ARG A 81 -15.01 -33.60 -11.52
C ARG A 81 -14.21 -32.65 -10.59
N ILE A 82 -13.74 -33.17 -9.49
CA ILE A 82 -12.99 -32.41 -8.48
C ILE A 82 -11.49 -32.50 -8.73
N GLU A 83 -10.83 -31.33 -8.73
CA GLU A 83 -9.38 -31.21 -8.67
C GLU A 83 -8.99 -30.39 -7.46
N MET A 84 -8.09 -30.91 -6.62
CA MET A 84 -7.56 -30.21 -5.43
C MET A 84 -6.21 -29.61 -5.76
N LYS A 85 -6.03 -28.31 -5.47
CA LYS A 85 -4.77 -27.61 -5.72
C LYS A 85 -4.34 -26.83 -4.48
N GLN A 86 -3.20 -27.17 -3.93
CA GLN A 86 -2.61 -26.45 -2.82
C GLN A 86 -2.06 -25.11 -3.29
N ILE A 87 -2.38 -24.05 -2.55
CA ILE A 87 -1.85 -22.71 -2.75
C ILE A 87 -1.17 -22.21 -1.48
N GLY A 88 -0.23 -21.29 -1.64
CA GLY A 88 0.41 -20.63 -0.51
C GLY A 88 -0.39 -19.43 -0.01
N ALA A 89 -0.21 -19.03 1.25
CA ALA A 89 -0.90 -17.89 1.86
C ALA A 89 -0.76 -16.58 1.05
N ARG A 90 0.36 -16.37 0.33
CA ARG A 90 0.52 -15.21 -0.55
C ARG A 90 -0.33 -15.29 -1.80
N GLN A 91 -0.50 -16.49 -2.37
CA GLN A 91 -1.38 -16.69 -3.51
C GLN A 91 -2.83 -16.51 -3.13
N GLU A 92 -3.24 -17.02 -1.95
CA GLU A 92 -4.58 -16.73 -1.40
C GLU A 92 -4.81 -15.23 -1.24
N ALA A 93 -3.88 -14.51 -0.61
CA ALA A 93 -3.99 -13.07 -0.45
C ALA A 93 -4.08 -12.34 -1.81
N GLY A 94 -3.40 -12.85 -2.84
CA GLY A 94 -3.48 -12.33 -4.21
C GLY A 94 -4.83 -12.56 -4.86
N LEU A 95 -5.48 -13.71 -4.62
CA LEU A 95 -6.82 -14.02 -5.12
C LEU A 95 -7.89 -13.18 -4.44
N ILE A 96 -7.81 -13.02 -3.13
CA ILE A 96 -8.74 -12.18 -2.35
C ILE A 96 -8.57 -10.70 -2.71
N GLY A 97 -7.33 -10.26 -2.99
CA GLY A 97 -7.02 -8.86 -3.26
C GLY A 97 -7.04 -7.99 -2.00
N GLY A 98 -7.23 -6.69 -2.19
CA GLY A 98 -7.31 -5.70 -1.12
C GLY A 98 -6.17 -4.68 -1.15
N LEU A 99 -6.08 -3.86 -0.10
CA LEU A 99 -5.10 -2.80 0.05
C LEU A 99 -3.97 -3.20 1.00
N GLY A 100 -2.76 -2.88 0.63
CA GLY A 100 -1.60 -3.02 1.49
C GLY A 100 -1.51 -1.89 2.52
N VAL A 101 -0.60 -2.02 3.48
CA VAL A 101 -0.28 -0.97 4.46
C VAL A 101 0.26 0.32 3.82
N CYS A 102 0.66 0.27 2.56
CA CYS A 102 1.07 1.43 1.76
C CYS A 102 -0.09 2.18 1.10
N GLY A 103 -1.35 1.74 1.32
CA GLY A 103 -2.55 2.33 0.72
C GLY A 103 -2.78 1.99 -0.76
N ARG A 104 -1.93 1.13 -1.37
CA ARG A 104 -2.07 0.66 -2.75
C ARG A 104 -2.61 -0.76 -2.77
N GLU A 105 -3.17 -1.19 -3.90
CA GLU A 105 -3.54 -2.59 -4.13
C GLU A 105 -2.36 -3.54 -3.87
N LEU A 106 -2.68 -4.76 -3.45
CA LEU A 106 -1.66 -5.76 -3.15
C LEU A 106 -0.81 -6.05 -4.40
N CYS A 107 0.52 -6.01 -4.26
CA CYS A 107 1.44 -6.31 -5.36
C CYS A 107 1.22 -7.71 -5.95
N CYS A 108 0.83 -8.68 -5.11
CA CYS A 108 0.52 -10.06 -5.51
C CYS A 108 -0.79 -10.22 -6.28
N SER A 109 -1.74 -9.29 -6.15
CA SER A 109 -2.98 -9.30 -6.94
C SER A 109 -2.86 -8.50 -8.24
N ASN A 110 -1.87 -7.60 -8.33
CA ASN A 110 -1.73 -6.69 -9.46
C ASN A 110 -0.64 -7.16 -10.45
N TYR A 111 0.64 -6.94 -10.14
CA TYR A 111 1.72 -7.08 -11.13
C TYR A 111 2.78 -8.12 -10.79
N ILE A 112 2.91 -8.58 -9.54
CA ILE A 112 3.87 -9.62 -9.17
C ILE A 112 3.24 -10.99 -9.32
N SER A 113 3.64 -11.71 -10.37
CA SER A 113 3.21 -13.09 -10.64
C SER A 113 4.23 -14.14 -10.20
N SER A 114 5.53 -13.77 -10.10
CA SER A 114 6.62 -14.67 -9.68
C SER A 114 7.12 -14.29 -8.28
N PHE A 115 7.10 -15.26 -7.37
CA PHE A 115 7.45 -15.05 -5.97
C PHE A 115 8.73 -15.79 -5.61
N GLN A 116 9.83 -15.05 -5.57
CA GLN A 116 11.11 -15.54 -5.05
C GLN A 116 11.10 -15.49 -3.52
N SER A 117 11.99 -16.25 -2.89
CA SER A 117 12.23 -16.19 -1.45
C SER A 117 12.78 -14.81 -1.08
N ILE A 118 12.17 -14.16 -0.08
CA ILE A 118 12.53 -12.82 0.35
C ILE A 118 13.37 -12.94 1.63
N THR A 119 14.54 -12.29 1.61
CA THR A 119 15.44 -12.27 2.76
C THR A 119 15.36 -10.92 3.49
N THR A 120 15.77 -10.91 4.75
CA THR A 120 15.86 -9.67 5.55
C THR A 120 16.95 -8.72 5.05
N SER A 121 17.89 -9.21 4.21
CA SER A 121 18.88 -8.36 3.56
C SER A 121 18.26 -7.31 2.66
N ALA A 122 17.15 -7.62 1.98
CA ALA A 122 16.40 -6.66 1.19
C ALA A 122 15.85 -5.49 2.04
N ALA A 123 15.40 -5.77 3.26
CA ALA A 123 14.94 -4.73 4.19
C ALA A 123 16.11 -3.87 4.71
N ARG A 124 17.26 -4.48 4.98
CA ARG A 124 18.47 -3.74 5.39
C ARG A 124 18.99 -2.82 4.27
N CYS A 125 18.95 -3.30 3.04
CA CYS A 125 19.33 -2.49 1.87
C CYS A 125 18.46 -1.22 1.74
N GLN A 126 17.20 -1.29 2.17
CA GLN A 126 16.26 -0.16 2.14
C GLN A 126 16.26 0.66 3.44
N ASP A 127 17.20 0.43 4.34
CA ASP A 127 17.30 1.10 5.66
C ASP A 127 16.02 0.99 6.50
N LEU A 128 15.29 -0.14 6.37
CA LEU A 128 14.08 -0.40 7.11
C LEU A 128 14.37 -1.10 8.44
N SER A 129 13.70 -0.66 9.50
CA SER A 129 13.77 -1.34 10.79
C SER A 129 13.28 -2.78 10.67
N LEU A 130 14.00 -3.74 11.28
CA LEU A 130 13.68 -5.18 11.23
C LEU A 130 12.47 -5.54 12.13
N ASN A 131 11.51 -4.65 12.29
CA ASN A 131 10.27 -4.93 13.01
C ASN A 131 9.36 -5.82 12.15
N PRO A 132 9.01 -7.05 12.60
CA PRO A 132 8.16 -7.97 11.84
C PRO A 132 6.83 -7.37 11.41
N GLN A 133 6.20 -6.56 12.27
CA GLN A 133 4.93 -5.89 11.95
C GLN A 133 5.04 -4.93 10.76
N LYS A 134 6.19 -4.25 10.62
CA LYS A 134 6.44 -3.34 9.49
C LYS A 134 6.84 -4.08 8.23
N LEU A 135 7.48 -5.25 8.35
CA LEU A 135 7.99 -6.03 7.23
C LEU A 135 7.01 -7.07 6.69
N ALA A 136 6.00 -7.47 7.47
CA ALA A 136 5.00 -8.45 7.06
C ALA A 136 3.96 -7.83 6.10
N GLY A 137 3.61 -8.60 5.07
CA GLY A 137 2.46 -8.31 4.21
C GLY A 137 1.16 -8.86 4.77
N GLN A 138 0.05 -8.65 4.09
CA GLN A 138 -1.28 -9.18 4.47
C GLN A 138 -1.28 -10.73 4.55
N CYS A 139 -0.43 -11.39 3.79
CA CYS A 139 -0.25 -12.84 3.82
C CYS A 139 0.59 -13.35 5.01
N GLY A 140 1.03 -12.49 5.94
CA GLY A 140 1.91 -12.85 7.06
C GLY A 140 3.38 -13.12 6.68
N LYS A 141 3.73 -13.21 5.39
CA LYS A 141 5.11 -13.36 4.92
C LYS A 141 5.75 -12.00 4.66
N LEU A 142 7.08 -11.96 4.53
CA LEU A 142 7.78 -10.71 4.18
C LEU A 142 7.19 -10.08 2.90
N LYS A 143 7.05 -8.75 2.90
CA LYS A 143 6.50 -7.98 1.78
C LYS A 143 7.27 -8.25 0.50
N CYS A 144 6.56 -8.65 -0.57
CA CYS A 144 7.16 -8.93 -1.87
C CYS A 144 7.75 -7.69 -2.54
N CYS A 145 7.23 -6.50 -2.28
CA CYS A 145 7.79 -5.25 -2.77
C CYS A 145 9.23 -5.02 -2.30
N LEU A 146 9.61 -5.48 -1.10
CA LEU A 146 11.00 -5.36 -0.60
C LEU A 146 12.00 -5.99 -1.59
N ASN A 147 11.71 -7.20 -2.06
CA ASN A 147 12.59 -7.87 -3.02
C ASN A 147 12.51 -7.25 -4.42
N TYR A 148 11.32 -6.83 -4.82
CA TYR A 148 11.08 -6.20 -6.13
C TYR A 148 11.85 -4.88 -6.28
N GLU A 149 11.89 -4.08 -5.23
CA GLU A 149 12.53 -2.76 -5.22
C GLU A 149 14.04 -2.82 -4.90
N THR A 150 14.58 -3.97 -4.44
CA THR A 150 15.97 -4.09 -3.97
C THR A 150 16.99 -3.60 -5.00
N ALA A 151 16.82 -3.94 -6.28
CA ALA A 151 17.76 -3.56 -7.33
C ALA A 151 17.83 -2.03 -7.50
N VAL A 152 16.69 -1.34 -7.41
CA VAL A 152 16.61 0.12 -7.51
C VAL A 152 17.30 0.80 -6.32
N TYR A 153 17.10 0.26 -5.10
CA TYR A 153 17.78 0.77 -3.91
C TYR A 153 19.29 0.53 -3.96
N MET A 154 19.73 -0.62 -4.45
CA MET A 154 21.16 -0.91 -4.62
C MET A 154 21.82 0.05 -5.61
N ASP A 155 21.16 0.35 -6.74
CA ASP A 155 21.64 1.33 -7.71
C ASP A 155 21.71 2.73 -7.09
N ALA A 156 20.66 3.18 -6.43
CA ALA A 156 20.65 4.48 -5.75
C ALA A 156 21.74 4.61 -4.68
N GLN A 157 21.99 3.54 -3.90
CA GLN A 157 23.05 3.53 -2.89
C GLN A 157 24.47 3.74 -3.49
N THR A 158 24.70 3.41 -4.75
CA THR A 158 26.02 3.64 -5.37
C THR A 158 26.33 5.12 -5.54
N ARG A 159 25.30 5.97 -5.59
CA ARG A 159 25.43 7.43 -5.78
C ARG A 159 25.62 8.17 -4.45
N ILE A 160 25.25 7.53 -3.33
CA ILE A 160 25.31 8.15 -2.00
C ILE A 160 26.67 7.89 -1.34
N PRO A 161 27.33 8.94 -0.82
CA PRO A 161 28.59 8.78 -0.10
C PRO A 161 28.39 7.98 1.20
N LYS A 162 29.34 7.07 1.49
CA LYS A 162 29.39 6.38 2.78
C LYS A 162 30.08 7.28 3.80
N VAL A 163 29.29 7.90 4.66
CA VAL A 163 29.76 8.76 5.74
C VAL A 163 29.92 7.95 7.01
N HIS A 164 31.17 7.63 7.36
CA HIS A 164 31.48 6.92 8.61
C HIS A 164 31.87 7.87 9.75
N ASN A 165 32.48 8.99 9.39
CA ASN A 165 32.92 10.02 10.35
C ASN A 165 32.01 11.24 10.24
N PRO A 166 31.81 12.01 11.32
CA PRO A 166 31.08 13.27 11.24
C PRO A 166 31.77 14.24 10.27
N LEU A 167 30.99 15.05 9.58
CA LEU A 167 31.51 16.09 8.69
C LEU A 167 31.97 17.29 9.52
N GLU A 168 33.12 17.86 9.16
CA GLU A 168 33.70 19.01 9.85
C GLU A 168 33.27 20.31 9.15
N PHE A 169 32.71 21.21 9.97
CA PHE A 169 32.34 22.57 9.58
C PHE A 169 33.05 23.57 10.51
N GLU A 170 33.10 24.85 10.17
CA GLU A 170 33.58 25.87 11.07
C GLU A 170 32.73 25.97 12.34
N ASP A 171 31.42 25.79 12.20
CA ASP A 171 30.44 25.81 13.31
C ASP A 171 30.46 24.54 14.20
N GLY A 172 31.14 23.46 13.80
CA GLY A 172 31.23 22.23 14.57
C GLY A 172 31.17 20.94 13.74
N LEU A 173 30.89 19.83 14.45
CA LEU A 173 30.79 18.51 13.84
C LEU A 173 29.32 18.17 13.50
N ALA A 174 29.07 17.77 12.26
CA ALA A 174 27.75 17.36 11.80
C ALA A 174 27.68 15.83 11.67
N TYR A 175 26.70 15.24 12.33
CA TYR A 175 26.46 13.80 12.39
C TYR A 175 25.35 13.41 11.41
N LEU A 176 25.56 12.32 10.68
CA LEU A 176 24.52 11.75 9.81
C LEU A 176 23.44 11.09 10.66
N MET A 177 22.20 11.55 10.55
CA MET A 177 21.06 11.04 11.32
C MET A 177 20.18 10.12 10.49
N LYS A 178 19.94 10.45 9.22
CA LYS A 178 19.06 9.69 8.32
C LYS A 178 19.48 9.91 6.86
N THR A 179 19.23 8.90 6.01
CA THR A 179 19.41 9.00 4.57
C THR A 179 18.10 8.67 3.86
N ASP A 180 17.69 9.50 2.91
CA ASP A 180 16.62 9.17 1.96
C ASP A 180 17.28 8.70 0.66
N ILE A 181 17.36 7.39 0.50
CA ILE A 181 18.14 6.76 -0.56
C ILE A 181 17.63 7.12 -1.94
N LEU A 182 16.31 7.12 -2.17
CA LEU A 182 15.72 7.36 -3.50
C LEU A 182 15.71 8.83 -3.90
N ARG A 183 15.77 9.75 -2.94
CA ARG A 183 15.88 11.18 -3.19
C ARG A 183 17.30 11.68 -3.20
N GLU A 184 18.25 10.83 -2.82
CA GLU A 184 19.65 11.16 -2.68
C GLU A 184 19.88 12.33 -1.68
N ILE A 185 19.05 12.36 -0.59
CA ILE A 185 19.11 13.39 0.45
C ILE A 185 19.62 12.76 1.74
N MET A 186 20.60 13.40 2.36
CA MET A 186 21.18 13.02 3.62
C MET A 186 20.87 14.09 4.68
N TYR A 187 20.38 13.67 5.83
CA TYR A 187 20.00 14.57 6.92
C TYR A 187 21.07 14.56 8.00
N PHE A 188 21.62 15.72 8.26
CA PHE A 188 22.66 15.93 9.27
C PHE A 188 22.12 16.75 10.44
N SER A 189 22.75 16.60 11.60
CA SER A 189 22.51 17.42 12.79
C SER A 189 23.81 17.66 13.53
N TYR A 190 23.96 18.81 14.18
CA TYR A 190 25.06 19.08 15.11
C TYR A 190 24.92 18.32 16.44
N ASP A 191 23.69 17.92 16.79
CA ASP A 191 23.40 17.17 17.99
C ASP A 191 23.13 15.68 17.67
N PRO A 192 24.02 14.74 18.07
CA PRO A 192 23.86 13.33 17.78
C PRO A 192 22.72 12.66 18.57
N SER A 193 22.22 13.29 19.64
CA SER A 193 21.19 12.74 20.52
C SER A 193 19.77 13.13 20.14
N SER A 194 19.60 14.17 19.33
CA SER A 194 18.30 14.76 18.99
C SER A 194 18.00 14.69 17.50
N LEU A 195 16.79 14.29 17.17
CA LEU A 195 16.25 14.39 15.80
C LEU A 195 15.64 15.76 15.50
N ALA A 196 15.77 16.73 16.40
CA ALA A 196 15.43 18.12 16.15
C ALA A 196 16.53 18.79 15.29
N ASN A 197 16.16 19.79 14.51
CA ASN A 197 17.09 20.56 13.68
C ASN A 197 17.88 19.69 12.69
N LEU A 198 17.17 18.93 11.86
CA LEU A 198 17.75 18.17 10.76
C LEU A 198 17.96 19.08 9.54
N TYR A 199 19.20 19.12 9.05
CA TYR A 199 19.58 19.85 7.83
C TYR A 199 19.69 18.88 6.66
N PRO A 200 18.84 19.00 5.63
CA PRO A 200 18.93 18.17 4.44
C PRO A 200 20.02 18.67 3.50
N LEU A 201 20.88 17.78 3.04
CA LEU A 201 21.89 18.00 2.02
C LEU A 201 21.72 16.99 0.88
N TYR A 202 21.95 17.40 -0.35
CA TYR A 202 22.03 16.45 -1.46
C TYR A 202 23.32 15.63 -1.40
N ALA A 203 23.28 14.41 -1.90
CA ALA A 203 24.43 13.50 -1.90
C ALA A 203 25.64 14.11 -2.65
N GLU A 204 25.40 14.91 -3.69
CA GLU A 204 26.43 15.63 -4.44
C GLU A 204 27.17 16.65 -3.55
N ASP A 205 26.42 17.47 -2.81
CA ASP A 205 26.99 18.46 -1.89
C ASP A 205 27.81 17.77 -0.80
N VAL A 206 27.33 16.62 -0.31
CA VAL A 206 28.06 15.83 0.70
C VAL A 206 29.37 15.28 0.15
N TRP A 207 29.42 14.86 -1.12
CA TRP A 207 30.66 14.46 -1.78
C TRP A 207 31.66 15.59 -1.82
N ASP A 208 31.24 16.82 -2.13
CA ASP A 208 32.11 18.01 -2.18
C ASP A 208 32.61 18.39 -0.79
N ILE A 209 31.74 18.33 0.25
CA ILE A 209 32.14 18.58 1.64
C ILE A 209 33.19 17.54 2.10
N ILE A 210 32.99 16.26 1.80
CA ILE A 210 33.96 15.21 2.12
C ILE A 210 35.32 15.51 1.43
N ARG A 211 35.29 16.00 0.20
CA ARG A 211 36.50 16.36 -0.54
C ARG A 211 37.21 17.53 0.12
N MET A 212 36.47 18.59 0.50
CA MET A 212 37.02 19.76 1.21
C MET A 212 37.63 19.34 2.55
N ASN A 213 36.94 18.56 3.35
CA ASN A 213 37.43 18.07 4.65
C ASN A 213 38.71 17.23 4.52
N ARG A 214 38.86 16.42 3.42
CA ARG A 214 40.10 15.70 3.13
C ARG A 214 41.26 16.62 2.82
N ASN A 215 40.98 17.76 2.23
CA ASN A 215 41.98 18.78 1.92
C ASN A 215 42.30 19.70 3.14
N GLY A 216 41.61 19.51 4.26
CA GLY A 216 41.74 20.32 5.45
C GLY A 216 40.91 21.61 5.44
N GLU A 217 40.07 21.79 4.43
CA GLU A 217 39.14 22.92 4.31
C GLU A 217 37.85 22.62 5.02
N LYS A 218 37.28 23.57 5.78
CA LYS A 218 36.06 23.45 6.49
C LYS A 218 35.01 24.40 5.91
N PRO A 219 33.85 23.88 5.42
CA PRO A 219 32.74 24.75 5.00
C PRO A 219 32.22 25.58 6.19
N ALA A 220 31.72 26.81 5.91
CA ALA A 220 31.34 27.76 6.95
C ALA A 220 30.16 27.24 7.81
N SER A 221 29.14 26.67 7.22
CA SER A 221 27.96 26.24 7.96
C SER A 221 27.16 25.15 7.23
N LEU A 222 26.41 24.37 8.02
CA LEU A 222 25.46 23.33 7.51
C LEU A 222 24.22 23.94 6.82
N LYS A 223 23.96 25.23 7.03
CA LYS A 223 22.83 25.94 6.44
C LYS A 223 23.17 26.28 4.99
N THR A 224 22.71 25.44 4.08
CA THR A 224 22.82 25.68 2.64
C THR A 224 21.52 26.33 2.16
N ASP A 225 21.62 27.34 1.29
CA ASP A 225 20.44 27.97 0.66
C ASP A 225 19.69 27.00 -0.27
N ASN A 226 20.29 25.87 -0.59
CA ASN A 226 19.75 24.80 -1.41
C ASN A 226 18.96 23.76 -0.58
N VAL A 227 17.94 24.21 0.16
CA VAL A 227 17.08 23.28 0.89
C VAL A 227 16.22 22.51 -0.11
N PRO A 228 16.29 21.17 -0.12
CA PRO A 228 15.41 20.35 -0.95
C PRO A 228 13.95 20.71 -0.67
N ALA A 229 13.20 21.08 -1.71
CA ALA A 229 11.79 21.38 -1.57
C ALA A 229 11.05 20.20 -0.93
N ALA A 230 10.25 20.48 0.09
CA ALA A 230 9.37 19.45 0.67
C ALA A 230 8.49 18.90 -0.44
N PRO A 231 8.29 17.56 -0.50
CA PRO A 231 7.47 16.98 -1.55
C PRO A 231 6.05 17.52 -1.45
N GLU A 232 5.57 18.15 -2.50
CA GLU A 232 4.13 18.38 -2.65
C GLU A 232 3.48 17.01 -2.88
N PHE A 233 2.79 16.50 -1.86
CA PHE A 233 1.94 15.33 -2.01
C PHE A 233 0.70 15.73 -2.80
N VAL A 234 0.77 15.55 -4.12
CA VAL A 234 -0.44 15.58 -4.95
C VAL A 234 -1.20 14.28 -4.65
N THR A 235 -2.27 14.38 -3.86
CA THR A 235 -3.18 13.27 -3.66
C THR A 235 -3.83 12.93 -5.01
N ALA A 236 -3.63 11.70 -5.50
CA ALA A 236 -4.22 11.21 -6.74
C ALA A 236 -5.77 11.21 -6.73
N VAL A 237 -6.36 11.38 -5.57
CA VAL A 237 -7.80 11.42 -5.30
C VAL A 237 -8.18 12.86 -4.96
N GLY A 238 -8.06 13.80 -5.90
CA GLY A 238 -8.51 15.19 -5.76
C GLY A 238 -8.37 15.78 -4.35
N ASP A 239 -8.36 17.07 -4.23
CA ASP A 239 -8.14 17.80 -2.97
C ASP A 239 -9.29 17.58 -1.97
N ASP A 240 -9.44 16.34 -1.48
CA ASP A 240 -10.38 15.94 -0.43
C ASP A 240 -9.78 16.23 0.95
N ALA A 241 -9.37 17.49 1.16
CA ALA A 241 -9.04 17.96 2.49
C ALA A 241 -10.25 17.72 3.40
N ILE A 242 -10.02 17.16 4.58
CA ILE A 242 -11.01 16.90 5.63
C ILE A 242 -11.89 18.15 5.87
N ASN A 243 -11.37 19.35 5.58
CA ASN A 243 -12.03 20.65 5.71
C ASN A 243 -12.93 21.06 4.53
N ARG A 244 -13.07 20.27 3.48
CA ARG A 244 -13.90 20.59 2.29
C ARG A 244 -15.34 20.97 2.65
N PHE A 245 -15.92 20.29 3.62
CA PHE A 245 -17.27 20.61 4.11
C PHE A 245 -17.32 21.87 4.97
N ASP A 246 -16.23 22.24 5.64
CA ASP A 246 -16.16 23.46 6.46
C ASP A 246 -16.04 24.73 5.62
N GLU A 247 -15.34 24.68 4.50
CA GLU A 247 -15.29 25.79 3.55
C GLU A 247 -16.64 26.04 2.87
N ALA A 248 -17.35 24.99 2.52
CA ALA A 248 -18.72 25.09 2.00
C ALA A 248 -19.68 25.69 3.03
N ARG A 249 -19.54 25.35 4.33
CA ARG A 249 -20.27 25.96 5.44
C ARG A 249 -19.90 27.44 5.65
N LYS A 250 -18.61 27.80 5.57
CA LYS A 250 -18.14 29.19 5.67
C LYS A 250 -18.68 30.06 4.52
N ARG A 251 -18.71 29.54 3.29
CA ARG A 251 -19.31 30.23 2.13
C ARG A 251 -20.83 30.43 2.28
N LYS A 252 -21.56 29.43 2.80
CA LYS A 252 -22.99 29.57 3.10
C LYS A 252 -23.28 30.58 4.22
N LYS A 253 -22.48 30.64 5.30
CA LYS A 253 -22.60 31.64 6.37
C LYS A 253 -22.31 33.05 5.86
N LYS A 254 -21.29 33.27 5.03
CA LYS A 254 -20.95 34.56 4.42
C LYS A 254 -22.06 35.06 3.46
N LYS A 255 -22.72 34.18 2.70
CA LYS A 255 -23.87 34.54 1.85
C LYS A 255 -25.11 34.91 2.67
N LYS A 256 -25.38 34.23 3.80
CA LYS A 256 -26.49 34.52 4.68
C LYS A 256 -26.31 35.85 5.44
N SER A 257 -25.07 36.21 5.82
CA SER A 257 -24.72 37.50 6.45
C SER A 257 -24.84 38.69 5.48
N ARG A 258 -24.53 38.48 4.19
CA ARG A 258 -24.67 39.54 3.16
C ARG A 258 -26.12 39.81 2.75
N ASN A 259 -27.02 38.83 2.86
CA ASN A 259 -28.45 39.03 2.53
C ASN A 259 -29.30 39.51 3.72
N GLY A 260 -28.77 39.47 4.96
CA GLY A 260 -29.48 39.96 6.16
C GLY A 260 -29.37 41.48 6.41
N GLY A 261 -28.58 42.20 5.60
CA GLY A 261 -28.29 43.62 5.79
C GLY A 261 -29.13 44.61 4.94
N ARG A 262 -30.11 44.12 4.17
CA ARG A 262 -30.90 44.99 3.26
C ARG A 262 -32.38 44.90 3.58
N GLY A 263 -32.79 45.47 4.70
CA GLY A 263 -34.21 45.56 5.04
C GLY A 263 -34.49 46.13 6.42
N LYS A 264 -34.18 47.39 6.64
CA LYS A 264 -34.87 48.23 7.65
C LYS A 264 -34.53 49.69 7.36
N LYS A 265 -35.31 50.31 6.50
CA LYS A 265 -35.53 51.78 6.48
C LYS A 265 -37.03 52.02 6.24
N GLY A 266 -37.65 52.75 7.19
CA GLY A 266 -38.85 53.47 6.97
C GLY A 266 -40.12 52.83 7.51
N GLY A 267 -40.56 53.19 8.70
CA GLY A 267 -41.87 53.01 9.24
C GLY A 267 -42.09 54.09 10.33
N ALA A 268 -42.72 55.19 9.98
CA ALA A 268 -43.05 56.28 10.86
C ALA A 268 -44.06 55.87 11.95
N PRO A 269 -44.14 56.57 13.09
CA PRO A 269 -45.01 56.20 14.19
C PRO A 269 -46.50 56.59 13.90
N ARG A 270 -47.40 55.65 14.11
CA ARG A 270 -48.83 55.87 14.14
C ARG A 270 -49.24 56.30 15.54
N GLN A 271 -49.93 57.45 15.59
CA GLN A 271 -50.56 57.98 16.76
C GLN A 271 -51.78 57.14 17.16
N ASP A 272 -51.91 56.90 18.47
CA ASP A 272 -53.11 56.39 19.14
C ASP A 272 -54.26 57.32 18.99
N LYS A 273 -55.50 56.82 18.77
CA LYS A 273 -56.76 57.41 19.07
C LYS A 273 -57.60 56.43 19.88
N PRO A 274 -58.33 56.97 20.91
CA PRO A 274 -59.00 56.13 21.89
C PRO A 274 -60.40 55.67 21.44
N ALA A 275 -60.87 54.69 22.17
CA ALA A 275 -62.14 53.99 22.03
C ALA A 275 -63.38 54.87 22.24
N GLU A 276 -64.44 54.50 21.55
CA GLU A 276 -65.79 54.30 22.01
C GLU A 276 -66.31 52.96 21.56
#